data_a445b9810c56cc1c0a35cca8a62323e4
#
_entry.id   a445b9810c56cc1c0a35cca8a62323e4
#
_cell.length_a   1.000
_cell.length_b   1.000
_cell.length_c   1.000
_cell.angle_alpha   90.00
_cell.angle_beta   90.00
_cell.angle_gamma   90.00
#
_symmetry.space_group_name_H-M   'P 1'
#
loop_
_entity.id
_entity.type
_entity.pdbx_description
1 polymer ?
#
loop_
_entity_poly.entity_id
_entity_poly.type
_entity_poly.pdbx_seq_one_letter_code
_entity_poly.pdbx_strand_id
1 'polypeptide(L)'
;LDEMSWDEVEAKRISNEEEIAEQMGWKYYLPEAAQTKEVRQQLDEIQKQSEYKDVRDIKVIDPCMGSGHILVYAFDVLMKMYENDGYSQRDAAQCILEHNLFGLDIDERAAQLAYFAVMMKARQYDRRIFSRGIQPHVYAIAESNGIDSFTRDYFANNDPKLRAALDSIINDLHDAKEYGSILTVAPADFAALY
;
A
#
# COMPACT_ATOMS: atom_id res chain seq x y z
N LEU A 1 37.15 5.58 -14.45
CA LEU A 1 35.89 6.32 -14.16
C LEU A 1 36.09 7.85 -14.21
N ASP A 2 37.30 8.34 -14.43
CA ASP A 2 37.64 9.76 -14.31
C ASP A 2 37.45 10.60 -15.59
N GLU A 3 36.81 10.05 -16.65
CA GLU A 3 36.66 10.75 -17.93
C GLU A 3 35.22 10.90 -18.42
N MET A 4 34.21 10.35 -17.70
CA MET A 4 32.81 10.48 -18.15
C MET A 4 32.20 11.83 -17.69
N SER A 5 31.51 12.50 -18.61
CA SER A 5 30.71 13.69 -18.27
C SER A 5 29.52 13.27 -17.38
N TRP A 6 28.96 14.24 -16.63
CA TRP A 6 27.79 13.99 -15.81
C TRP A 6 26.59 13.46 -16.63
N ASP A 7 26.38 14.02 -17.82
CA ASP A 7 25.30 13.59 -18.72
C ASP A 7 25.45 12.14 -19.18
N GLU A 8 26.68 11.67 -19.41
CA GLU A 8 26.97 10.26 -19.74
C GLU A 8 26.72 9.33 -18.54
N VAL A 9 27.04 9.78 -17.32
CA VAL A 9 26.77 9.03 -16.10
C VAL A 9 25.26 8.86 -15.89
N GLU A 10 24.48 9.93 -16.02
CA GLU A 10 23.02 9.88 -15.89
C GLU A 10 22.38 9.05 -17.00
N ALA A 11 22.80 9.20 -18.24
CA ALA A 11 22.30 8.38 -19.35
C ALA A 11 22.54 6.88 -19.11
N LYS A 12 23.71 6.50 -18.58
CA LYS A 12 24.04 5.13 -18.25
C LYS A 12 23.19 4.60 -17.09
N ARG A 13 22.92 5.42 -16.07
CA ARG A 13 22.02 5.07 -14.96
C ARG A 13 20.62 4.73 -15.48
N ILE A 14 20.03 5.62 -16.28
CA ILE A 14 18.70 5.43 -16.86
C ILE A 14 18.64 4.16 -17.70
N SER A 15 19.63 3.92 -18.57
CA SER A 15 19.70 2.71 -19.37
C SER A 15 19.77 1.43 -18.52
N ASN A 16 20.54 1.44 -17.44
CA ASN A 16 20.61 0.30 -16.54
C ASN A 16 19.27 0.02 -15.83
N GLU A 17 18.55 1.06 -15.42
CA GLU A 17 17.21 0.93 -14.80
C GLU A 17 16.20 0.34 -15.78
N GLU A 18 16.22 0.80 -17.05
CA GLU A 18 15.37 0.26 -18.11
C GLU A 18 15.66 -1.23 -18.39
N GLU A 19 16.93 -1.61 -18.46
CA GLU A 19 17.34 -3.00 -18.62
C GLU A 19 16.85 -3.90 -17.48
N ILE A 20 16.95 -3.44 -16.23
CA ILE A 20 16.46 -4.16 -15.06
C ILE A 20 14.94 -4.30 -15.12
N ALA A 21 14.23 -3.22 -15.45
CA ALA A 21 12.77 -3.23 -15.58
C ALA A 21 12.29 -4.19 -16.67
N GLU A 22 13.01 -4.28 -17.80
CA GLU A 22 12.75 -5.23 -18.87
C GLU A 22 12.98 -6.68 -18.40
N GLN A 23 14.10 -6.97 -17.73
CA GLN A 23 14.39 -8.28 -17.17
C GLN A 23 13.35 -8.74 -16.14
N MET A 24 12.85 -7.80 -15.31
CA MET A 24 11.79 -8.05 -14.34
C MET A 24 10.41 -8.15 -14.98
N GLY A 25 10.27 -7.76 -16.27
CA GLY A 25 9.00 -7.75 -16.99
C GLY A 25 8.02 -6.69 -16.48
N TRP A 26 8.51 -5.58 -15.97
CA TRP A 26 7.69 -4.46 -15.49
C TRP A 26 7.20 -3.61 -16.67
N LYS A 27 6.01 -3.89 -17.12
CA LYS A 27 5.43 -3.33 -18.34
C LYS A 27 5.23 -1.80 -18.30
N TYR A 28 5.00 -1.24 -17.11
CA TYR A 28 4.69 0.18 -16.92
C TYR A 28 5.80 0.92 -16.15
N TYR A 29 7.02 0.40 -16.19
CA TYR A 29 8.15 1.11 -15.62
C TYR A 29 8.38 2.42 -16.37
N LEU A 30 8.60 3.48 -15.62
CA LEU A 30 8.98 4.78 -16.15
C LEU A 30 10.29 5.21 -15.48
N PRO A 31 11.39 5.35 -16.23
CA PRO A 31 12.66 5.76 -15.64
C PRO A 31 12.58 7.18 -15.10
N GLU A 32 13.34 7.45 -14.06
CA GLU A 32 13.50 8.80 -13.57
C GLU A 32 14.16 9.70 -14.62
N ALA A 33 13.67 10.93 -14.76
CA ALA A 33 14.27 11.90 -15.66
C ALA A 33 15.72 12.21 -15.27
N ALA A 34 16.56 12.54 -16.26
CA ALA A 34 17.92 13.01 -16.03
C ALA A 34 17.94 14.25 -15.12
N GLN A 35 18.80 14.27 -14.12
CA GLN A 35 18.91 15.33 -13.12
C GLN A 35 20.28 15.97 -13.12
N THR A 36 20.37 17.20 -12.59
CA THR A 36 21.67 17.80 -12.30
C THR A 36 22.34 17.06 -11.13
N LYS A 37 23.66 17.20 -11.02
CA LYS A 37 24.45 16.53 -9.98
C LYS A 37 23.97 16.89 -8.57
N GLU A 38 23.62 18.15 -8.35
CA GLU A 38 23.14 18.66 -7.05
C GLU A 38 21.79 18.06 -6.67
N VAL A 39 20.86 18.00 -7.64
CA VAL A 39 19.53 17.43 -7.43
C VAL A 39 19.63 15.91 -7.19
N ARG A 40 20.48 15.21 -7.94
CA ARG A 40 20.73 13.78 -7.73
C ARG A 40 21.25 13.47 -6.33
N GLN A 41 22.21 14.25 -5.83
CA GLN A 41 22.72 14.09 -4.47
C GLN A 41 21.61 14.23 -3.41
N GLN A 42 20.71 15.21 -3.57
CA GLN A 42 19.58 15.39 -2.66
C GLN A 42 18.59 14.20 -2.72
N LEU A 43 18.29 13.70 -3.93
CA LEU A 43 17.44 12.53 -4.11
C LEU A 43 18.06 11.29 -3.49
N ASP A 44 19.34 11.05 -3.65
CA ASP A 44 20.07 9.94 -3.07
C ASP A 44 20.04 9.99 -1.53
N GLU A 45 20.12 11.18 -0.92
CA GLU A 45 19.98 11.35 0.52
C GLU A 45 18.56 11.01 1.01
N ILE A 46 17.52 11.44 0.27
CA ILE A 46 16.12 11.12 0.58
C ILE A 46 15.88 9.61 0.44
N GLN A 47 16.39 9.00 -0.62
CA GLN A 47 16.25 7.57 -0.85
C GLN A 47 16.90 6.73 0.27
N LYS A 48 18.09 7.12 0.73
CA LYS A 48 18.76 6.45 1.86
C LYS A 48 17.95 6.49 3.15
N GLN A 49 17.17 7.55 3.38
CA GLN A 49 16.29 7.66 4.54
C GLN A 49 15.05 6.76 4.42
N SER A 50 14.64 6.44 3.20
CA SER A 50 13.45 5.65 2.87
C SER A 50 13.79 4.21 2.47
N GLU A 51 15.05 3.77 2.59
CA GLU A 51 15.46 2.44 2.19
C GLU A 51 14.76 1.37 3.02
N TYR A 52 14.00 0.51 2.36
CA TYR A 52 13.40 -0.66 3.00
C TYR A 52 14.44 -1.77 3.15
N LYS A 53 14.35 -2.51 4.25
CA LYS A 53 15.26 -3.64 4.54
C LYS A 53 14.70 -4.98 4.08
N ASP A 54 13.39 -5.07 3.96
CA ASP A 54 12.67 -6.28 3.60
C ASP A 54 11.50 -5.90 2.69
N VAL A 55 11.18 -6.73 1.70
CA VAL A 55 10.02 -6.48 0.81
C VAL A 55 8.72 -6.32 1.59
N ARG A 56 8.58 -6.94 2.76
CA ARG A 56 7.42 -6.78 3.66
C ARG A 56 7.25 -5.37 4.22
N ASP A 57 8.31 -4.55 4.21
CA ASP A 57 8.27 -3.17 4.71
C ASP A 57 7.63 -2.22 3.68
N ILE A 58 7.58 -2.63 2.41
CA ILE A 58 6.97 -1.84 1.33
C ILE A 58 5.45 -1.82 1.52
N LYS A 59 4.88 -0.61 1.62
CA LYS A 59 3.43 -0.42 1.71
C LYS A 59 2.93 0.33 0.48
N VAL A 60 2.01 -0.29 -0.24
CA VAL A 60 1.35 0.29 -1.42
C VAL A 60 -0.10 0.53 -1.06
N ILE A 61 -0.52 1.79 -1.03
CA ILE A 61 -1.91 2.17 -0.81
C ILE A 61 -2.51 2.82 -2.05
N ASP A 62 -3.69 2.34 -2.44
CA ASP A 62 -4.55 2.99 -3.43
C ASP A 62 -5.80 3.52 -2.71
N PRO A 63 -5.89 4.82 -2.43
CA PRO A 63 -6.98 5.40 -1.67
C PRO A 63 -8.27 5.60 -2.49
N CYS A 64 -8.23 5.35 -3.80
CA CYS A 64 -9.35 5.46 -4.74
C CYS A 64 -9.32 4.26 -5.71
N MET A 65 -9.24 3.05 -5.16
CA MET A 65 -8.85 1.84 -5.89
C MET A 65 -9.81 1.41 -7.00
N GLY A 66 -11.06 1.89 -7.01
CA GLY A 66 -12.07 1.44 -7.95
C GLY A 66 -12.22 -0.08 -7.96
N SER A 67 -12.06 -0.71 -9.11
CA SER A 67 -12.07 -2.17 -9.27
C SER A 67 -10.75 -2.87 -8.93
N GLY A 68 -9.76 -2.15 -8.41
CA GLY A 68 -8.49 -2.70 -7.93
C GLY A 68 -7.42 -2.96 -9.00
N HIS A 69 -7.51 -2.34 -10.19
CA HIS A 69 -6.54 -2.58 -11.27
C HIS A 69 -5.11 -2.25 -10.87
N ILE A 70 -4.89 -1.14 -10.14
CA ILE A 70 -3.56 -0.74 -9.65
C ILE A 70 -3.04 -1.78 -8.65
N LEU A 71 -3.89 -2.21 -7.71
CA LEU A 71 -3.53 -3.22 -6.71
C LEU A 71 -3.17 -4.57 -7.36
N VAL A 72 -3.92 -4.99 -8.39
CA VAL A 72 -3.63 -6.23 -9.13
C VAL A 72 -2.29 -6.14 -9.87
N TYR A 73 -1.96 -4.98 -10.45
CA TYR A 73 -0.66 -4.78 -11.08
C TYR A 73 0.48 -4.69 -10.05
N ALA A 74 0.26 -3.95 -8.96
CA ALA A 74 1.23 -3.89 -7.84
C ALA A 74 1.52 -5.28 -7.26
N PHE A 75 0.51 -6.17 -7.23
CA PHE A 75 0.70 -7.57 -6.84
C PHE A 75 1.75 -8.28 -7.72
N ASP A 76 1.69 -8.07 -9.06
CA ASP A 76 2.65 -8.68 -9.99
C ASP A 76 4.07 -8.12 -9.80
N VAL A 77 4.20 -6.82 -9.55
CA VAL A 77 5.48 -6.18 -9.26
C VAL A 77 6.09 -6.74 -7.98
N LEU A 78 5.32 -6.76 -6.90
CA LEU A 78 5.76 -7.30 -5.60
C LEU A 78 6.09 -8.80 -5.69
N MET A 79 5.32 -9.57 -6.44
CA MET A 79 5.60 -11.00 -6.65
C MET A 79 7.02 -11.21 -7.21
N LYS A 80 7.42 -10.39 -8.19
CA LYS A 80 8.76 -10.44 -8.76
C LYS A 80 9.85 -10.08 -7.75
N MET A 81 9.58 -9.09 -6.89
CA MET A 81 10.50 -8.71 -5.83
C MET A 81 10.69 -9.85 -4.82
N TYR A 82 9.61 -10.48 -4.37
CA TYR A 82 9.66 -11.64 -3.48
C TYR A 82 10.36 -12.85 -4.10
N GLU A 83 10.09 -13.14 -5.38
CA GLU A 83 10.77 -14.21 -6.11
C GLU A 83 12.28 -13.97 -6.19
N ASN A 84 12.70 -12.71 -6.43
CA ASN A 84 14.11 -12.33 -6.44
C ASN A 84 14.78 -12.49 -5.07
N ASP A 85 14.03 -12.25 -3.99
CA ASP A 85 14.50 -12.46 -2.62
C ASP A 85 14.40 -13.94 -2.16
N GLY A 86 14.03 -14.85 -3.06
CA GLY A 86 14.05 -16.29 -2.82
C GLY A 86 12.79 -16.86 -2.15
N TYR A 87 11.71 -16.11 -2.05
CA TYR A 87 10.42 -16.60 -1.53
C TYR A 87 9.75 -17.55 -2.52
N SER A 88 9.03 -18.55 -1.99
CA SER A 88 8.14 -19.33 -2.84
C SER A 88 6.96 -18.47 -3.29
N GLN A 89 6.41 -18.71 -4.49
CA GLN A 89 5.25 -17.97 -4.99
C GLN A 89 4.07 -18.01 -4.02
N ARG A 90 3.90 -19.12 -3.31
CA ARG A 90 2.85 -19.30 -2.32
C ARG A 90 3.05 -18.39 -1.11
N ASP A 91 4.25 -18.37 -0.55
CA ASP A 91 4.55 -17.56 0.63
C ASP A 91 4.55 -16.08 0.26
N ALA A 92 5.09 -15.73 -0.91
CA ALA A 92 5.02 -14.39 -1.46
C ALA A 92 3.58 -13.89 -1.61
N ALA A 93 2.66 -14.71 -2.16
CA ALA A 93 1.26 -14.32 -2.31
C ALA A 93 0.59 -14.01 -0.97
N GLN A 94 0.91 -14.75 0.10
CA GLN A 94 0.43 -14.48 1.45
C GLN A 94 1.00 -13.17 1.98
N CYS A 95 2.33 -13.01 1.94
CA CYS A 95 3.00 -11.81 2.42
C CYS A 95 2.47 -10.53 1.73
N ILE A 96 2.22 -10.60 0.42
CA ILE A 96 1.69 -9.46 -0.34
C ILE A 96 0.32 -9.04 0.19
N LEU A 97 -0.59 -9.99 0.45
CA LEU A 97 -1.92 -9.70 1.00
C LEU A 97 -1.89 -9.18 2.43
N GLU A 98 -0.99 -9.72 3.26
CA GLU A 98 -0.92 -9.39 4.69
C GLU A 98 -0.11 -8.12 4.97
N HIS A 99 0.88 -7.78 4.13
CA HIS A 99 1.84 -6.74 4.48
C HIS A 99 1.94 -5.58 3.50
N ASN A 100 1.68 -5.81 2.21
CA ASN A 100 2.08 -4.85 1.19
C ASN A 100 0.92 -4.04 0.59
N LEU A 101 -0.24 -4.66 0.32
CA LEU A 101 -1.31 -4.03 -0.45
C LEU A 101 -2.43 -3.51 0.44
N PHE A 102 -2.78 -2.24 0.23
CA PHE A 102 -3.84 -1.55 0.93
C PHE A 102 -4.71 -0.81 -0.09
N GLY A 103 -6.02 -0.96 -0.01
CA GLY A 103 -6.94 -0.30 -0.92
C GLY A 103 -8.16 0.25 -0.19
N LEU A 104 -8.55 1.46 -0.56
CA LEU A 104 -9.74 2.11 -0.06
C LEU A 104 -10.59 2.61 -1.23
N ASP A 105 -11.90 2.56 -1.07
CA ASP A 105 -12.84 3.22 -1.97
C ASP A 105 -14.07 3.71 -1.21
N ILE A 106 -14.71 4.73 -1.74
CA ILE A 106 -15.97 5.23 -1.20
C ILE A 106 -17.17 4.36 -1.60
N ASP A 107 -17.09 3.69 -2.76
CA ASP A 107 -18.14 2.79 -3.26
C ASP A 107 -17.89 1.36 -2.76
N GLU A 108 -18.85 0.86 -1.98
CA GLU A 108 -18.81 -0.50 -1.44
C GLU A 108 -18.75 -1.57 -2.53
N ARG A 109 -19.41 -1.36 -3.67
CA ARG A 109 -19.41 -2.31 -4.80
C ARG A 109 -18.04 -2.33 -5.49
N ALA A 110 -17.39 -1.16 -5.61
CA ALA A 110 -16.03 -1.07 -6.11
C ALA A 110 -15.07 -1.83 -5.19
N ALA A 111 -15.18 -1.65 -3.88
CA ALA A 111 -14.37 -2.37 -2.89
C ALA A 111 -14.58 -3.88 -2.95
N GLN A 112 -15.82 -4.37 -3.09
CA GLN A 112 -16.12 -5.79 -3.26
C GLN A 112 -15.48 -6.35 -4.54
N LEU A 113 -15.53 -5.60 -5.64
CA LEU A 113 -14.92 -6.01 -6.91
C LEU A 113 -13.39 -6.05 -6.80
N ALA A 114 -12.79 -5.03 -6.19
CA ALA A 114 -11.35 -4.97 -5.93
C ALA A 114 -10.88 -6.13 -5.03
N TYR A 115 -11.62 -6.40 -3.95
CA TYR A 115 -11.37 -7.55 -3.09
C TYR A 115 -11.34 -8.85 -3.88
N PHE A 116 -12.36 -9.07 -4.70
CA PHE A 116 -12.44 -10.25 -5.55
C PHE A 116 -11.26 -10.32 -6.52
N ALA A 117 -10.92 -9.20 -7.19
CA ALA A 117 -9.84 -9.15 -8.17
C ALA A 117 -8.48 -9.48 -7.53
N VAL A 118 -8.18 -8.89 -6.37
CA VAL A 118 -6.92 -9.14 -5.62
C VAL A 118 -6.85 -10.59 -5.13
N MET A 119 -7.94 -11.13 -4.58
CA MET A 119 -7.98 -12.53 -4.13
C MET A 119 -7.85 -13.52 -5.30
N MET A 120 -8.47 -13.24 -6.45
CA MET A 120 -8.31 -14.06 -7.66
C MET A 120 -6.88 -13.98 -8.20
N LYS A 121 -6.23 -12.82 -8.08
CA LYS A 121 -4.82 -12.66 -8.42
C LYS A 121 -3.93 -13.53 -7.54
N ALA A 122 -4.10 -13.45 -6.23
CA ALA A 122 -3.36 -14.27 -5.27
C ALA A 122 -3.56 -15.78 -5.52
N ARG A 123 -4.80 -16.19 -5.93
CA ARG A 123 -5.11 -17.59 -6.24
C ARG A 123 -4.33 -18.14 -7.42
N GLN A 124 -3.87 -17.31 -8.34
CA GLN A 124 -3.02 -17.78 -9.45
C GLN A 124 -1.71 -18.41 -8.93
N TYR A 125 -1.20 -17.90 -7.82
CA TYR A 125 0.04 -18.32 -7.19
C TYR A 125 -0.16 -19.31 -6.04
N ASP A 126 -1.27 -19.19 -5.28
CA ASP A 126 -1.63 -20.13 -4.23
C ASP A 126 -3.07 -20.64 -4.36
N ARG A 127 -3.24 -21.88 -4.82
CA ARG A 127 -4.55 -22.50 -5.01
C ARG A 127 -5.38 -22.62 -3.72
N ARG A 128 -4.74 -22.56 -2.54
CA ARG A 128 -5.38 -22.69 -1.23
C ARG A 128 -5.58 -21.37 -0.50
N ILE A 129 -5.31 -20.23 -1.15
CA ILE A 129 -5.35 -18.90 -0.52
C ILE A 129 -6.68 -18.63 0.20
N PHE A 130 -7.82 -19.05 -0.37
CA PHE A 130 -9.14 -18.85 0.22
C PHE A 130 -9.37 -19.66 1.51
N SER A 131 -8.66 -20.76 1.72
CA SER A 131 -8.77 -21.57 2.91
C SER A 131 -7.81 -21.21 4.03
N ARG A 132 -6.96 -20.19 3.81
CA ARG A 132 -5.97 -19.75 4.80
C ARG A 132 -6.51 -18.72 5.80
N GLY A 133 -7.70 -18.18 5.55
CA GLY A 133 -8.29 -17.13 6.40
C GLY A 133 -7.64 -15.76 6.27
N ILE A 134 -6.79 -15.55 5.24
CA ILE A 134 -6.14 -14.27 4.99
C ILE A 134 -7.17 -13.27 4.48
N GLN A 135 -7.20 -12.09 5.08
CA GLN A 135 -8.03 -10.97 4.69
C GLN A 135 -7.14 -9.90 4.05
N PRO A 136 -7.30 -9.60 2.75
CA PRO A 136 -6.59 -8.48 2.13
C PRO A 136 -7.07 -7.15 2.70
N HIS A 137 -6.20 -6.17 2.80
CA HIS A 137 -6.51 -4.83 3.30
C HIS A 137 -7.20 -3.97 2.23
N VAL A 138 -8.38 -4.44 1.79
CA VAL A 138 -9.20 -3.80 0.75
C VAL A 138 -10.57 -3.49 1.33
N TYR A 139 -10.86 -2.21 1.54
CA TYR A 139 -12.01 -1.77 2.31
C TYR A 139 -12.81 -0.69 1.60
N ALA A 140 -14.12 -0.70 1.84
CA ALA A 140 -14.95 0.48 1.58
C ALA A 140 -14.89 1.41 2.80
N ILE A 141 -14.85 2.72 2.53
CA ILE A 141 -14.95 3.74 3.57
C ILE A 141 -16.39 3.72 4.09
N ALA A 142 -16.55 3.44 5.38
CA ALA A 142 -17.82 3.49 6.07
C ALA A 142 -17.90 4.73 6.95
N GLU A 143 -19.08 5.34 6.99
CA GLU A 143 -19.35 6.47 7.87
C GLU A 143 -19.65 6.00 9.28
N SER A 144 -19.26 6.81 10.26
CA SER A 144 -19.47 6.53 11.68
C SER A 144 -20.81 7.05 12.23
N ASN A 145 -21.66 7.62 11.37
CA ASN A 145 -22.88 8.34 11.74
C ASN A 145 -23.86 7.52 12.60
N GLY A 146 -23.88 6.21 12.44
CA GLY A 146 -24.78 5.31 13.16
C GLY A 146 -24.22 4.73 14.47
N ILE A 147 -23.02 5.10 14.89
CA ILE A 147 -22.38 4.55 16.08
C ILE A 147 -22.79 5.36 17.32
N ASP A 148 -23.70 4.82 18.11
CA ASP A 148 -24.20 5.46 19.33
C ASP A 148 -23.24 5.32 20.52
N SER A 149 -23.55 6.01 21.62
CA SER A 149 -22.73 5.99 22.83
C SER A 149 -22.68 4.61 23.48
N PHE A 150 -23.79 3.86 23.44
CA PHE A 150 -23.86 2.51 24.00
C PHE A 150 -22.89 1.56 23.29
N THR A 151 -22.86 1.61 21.96
CA THR A 151 -21.94 0.83 21.14
C THR A 151 -20.49 1.17 21.47
N ARG A 152 -20.17 2.47 21.61
CA ARG A 152 -18.82 2.93 21.97
C ARG A 152 -18.40 2.43 23.36
N ASP A 153 -19.30 2.52 24.35
CA ASP A 153 -19.06 2.02 25.71
C ASP A 153 -18.83 0.50 25.74
N TYR A 154 -19.60 -0.24 24.95
CA TYR A 154 -19.45 -1.68 24.83
C TYR A 154 -18.08 -2.08 24.26
N PHE A 155 -17.65 -1.43 23.16
CA PHE A 155 -16.33 -1.71 22.57
C PHE A 155 -15.17 -1.23 23.44
N ALA A 156 -15.34 -0.12 24.13
CA ALA A 156 -14.30 0.40 25.04
C ALA A 156 -14.05 -0.48 26.26
N ASN A 157 -15.00 -1.36 26.62
CA ASN A 157 -14.88 -2.33 27.70
C ASN A 157 -14.32 -1.71 29.01
N ASN A 158 -14.78 -0.51 29.36
CA ASN A 158 -14.32 0.29 30.49
C ASN A 158 -12.85 0.80 30.40
N ASP A 159 -12.20 0.71 29.25
CA ASP A 159 -10.89 1.32 29.03
C ASP A 159 -11.07 2.80 28.57
N PRO A 160 -10.66 3.78 29.38
CA PRO A 160 -10.83 5.19 29.03
C PRO A 160 -9.93 5.63 27.87
N LYS A 161 -8.79 4.99 27.63
CA LYS A 161 -7.91 5.30 26.49
C LYS A 161 -8.54 4.82 25.20
N LEU A 162 -9.01 3.59 25.18
CA LEU A 162 -9.72 3.01 24.03
C LEU A 162 -10.99 3.82 23.74
N ARG A 163 -11.73 4.23 24.77
CA ARG A 163 -12.91 5.08 24.61
C ARG A 163 -12.57 6.42 23.96
N ALA A 164 -11.52 7.08 24.42
CA ALA A 164 -11.09 8.36 23.85
C ALA A 164 -10.64 8.24 22.38
N ALA A 165 -9.91 7.17 22.05
CA ALA A 165 -9.49 6.88 20.69
C ALA A 165 -10.70 6.60 19.77
N LEU A 166 -11.68 5.81 20.22
CA LEU A 166 -12.93 5.55 19.50
C LEU A 166 -13.74 6.83 19.28
N ASP A 167 -13.89 7.66 20.30
CA ASP A 167 -14.63 8.92 20.20
C ASP A 167 -13.98 9.89 19.20
N SER A 168 -12.63 9.98 19.21
CA SER A 168 -11.90 10.80 18.26
C SER A 168 -12.16 10.35 16.83
N ILE A 169 -11.93 9.07 16.51
CA ILE A 169 -12.10 8.53 15.16
C ILE A 169 -13.55 8.62 14.69
N ILE A 170 -14.51 8.29 15.56
CA ILE A 170 -15.94 8.34 15.21
C ILE A 170 -16.38 9.77 14.92
N ASN A 171 -15.89 10.74 15.67
CA ASN A 171 -16.21 12.15 15.41
C ASN A 171 -15.53 12.66 14.14
N ASP A 172 -14.29 12.29 13.88
CA ASP A 172 -13.54 12.71 12.71
C ASP A 172 -14.11 12.09 11.41
N LEU A 173 -14.63 10.87 11.47
CA LEU A 173 -15.23 10.17 10.33
C LEU A 173 -16.73 10.38 10.18
N HIS A 174 -17.32 11.28 10.96
CA HIS A 174 -18.70 11.67 10.75
C HIS A 174 -18.87 12.35 9.38
N ASP A 175 -19.84 11.90 8.59
CA ASP A 175 -20.07 12.35 7.21
C ASP A 175 -18.82 12.22 6.29
N ALA A 176 -17.96 11.23 6.55
CA ALA A 176 -16.69 11.05 5.85
C ALA A 176 -16.86 10.94 4.32
N LYS A 177 -17.97 10.36 3.85
CA LYS A 177 -18.26 10.24 2.42
C LYS A 177 -18.60 11.56 1.75
N GLU A 178 -19.16 12.50 2.50
CA GLU A 178 -19.50 13.82 1.99
C GLU A 178 -18.28 14.74 1.94
N TYR A 179 -17.46 14.71 2.99
CA TYR A 179 -16.29 15.59 3.11
C TYR A 179 -15.08 15.10 2.34
N GLY A 180 -14.90 13.78 2.20
CA GLY A 180 -13.81 13.20 1.40
C GLY A 180 -12.41 13.74 1.77
N SER A 181 -11.69 14.26 0.79
CA SER A 181 -10.30 14.72 0.95
C SER A 181 -10.12 16.00 1.79
N ILE A 182 -11.19 16.72 2.11
CA ILE A 182 -11.11 17.91 3.00
C ILE A 182 -11.22 17.54 4.48
N LEU A 183 -11.53 16.28 4.77
CA LEU A 183 -11.63 15.78 6.13
C LEU A 183 -10.25 15.74 6.78
N THR A 184 -10.15 16.29 7.98
CA THR A 184 -8.91 16.25 8.77
C THR A 184 -9.09 15.26 9.92
N VAL A 185 -8.32 14.18 9.89
CA VAL A 185 -8.30 13.18 10.97
C VAL A 185 -7.25 13.57 11.99
N ALA A 186 -7.65 13.71 13.25
CA ALA A 186 -6.73 14.02 14.33
C ALA A 186 -5.79 12.82 14.61
N PRO A 187 -4.56 13.05 15.06
CA PRO A 187 -3.70 11.97 15.53
C PRO A 187 -4.39 11.20 16.67
N ALA A 188 -4.73 9.94 16.41
CA ALA A 188 -5.30 9.05 17.41
C ALA A 188 -4.30 7.96 17.81
N ASP A 189 -4.48 7.40 19.00
CA ASP A 189 -3.70 6.23 19.44
C ASP A 189 -4.25 4.98 18.76
N PHE A 190 -3.88 4.78 17.50
CA PHE A 190 -4.29 3.61 16.72
C PHE A 190 -3.80 2.30 17.32
N ALA A 191 -2.71 2.32 18.11
CA ALA A 191 -2.21 1.13 18.78
C ALA A 191 -3.16 0.65 19.90
N ALA A 192 -3.99 1.54 20.46
CA ALA A 192 -5.00 1.18 21.44
C ALA A 192 -6.23 0.50 20.81
N LEU A 193 -6.38 0.53 19.48
CA LEU A 193 -7.51 -0.04 18.73
C LEU A 193 -7.25 -1.47 18.25
N TYR A 194 -6.02 -1.96 18.38
CA TYR A 194 -5.59 -3.32 18.05
C TYR A 194 -5.24 -4.07 19.32
#